data_cf40ebdaef0811145841ad51cabe2664
#
_entry.id   cf40ebdaef0811145841ad51cabe2664
#
_cell.length_a   1.000
_cell.length_b   1.000
_cell.length_c   1.000
_cell.angle_alpha   90.00
_cell.angle_beta   90.00
_cell.angle_gamma   90.00
#
_symmetry.space_group_name_H-M   'P 1'
#
loop_
_entity.id
_entity.type
_entity.pdbx_description
1 polymer ?
#
loop_
_entity_poly.entity_id
_entity_poly.type
_entity_poly.pdbx_seq_one_letter_code
_entity_poly.pdbx_strand_id
1 'polypeptide(L)'
;LKRFAIAVVVMMVVLHAQSQPRFFFTAKQCRDSVSQQLKQQVDRTIALPLHDSTYQRWMGAYWAMELMLYHPAGYEQLIPSQIAMLPKTGPGFQRAFMEMLYTLYLNRYSAELKVILPQLKSDKVKAMVLEYLSVPGTTLHHSADPIFTRSSYYPLYQYQRSKTEQALPSRNDFLHSSFLPGQTVLCSFQSTDRNKPGYLMFRLTDGTWMKNEQGEELRFPQLARSISNLPFYLTNGNTPQGLYKVTGVDTSDNNWIGPTTNLQMILPFERNASDFFGTDTAYEKYYSNLLGYHLQLFPGLKESYWAGKIGRTEIIAHGTTIDPAFYQGRSYFPNTPSLGCLCSPELWNENGERIYSAQAAWINYILSGEIKPQWLIVAEVIDL
;
A
#
# COMPACT_ATOMS: atom_id res chain seq x y z
N LEU A 1 33.29 -69.25 27.37
CA LEU A 1 32.24 -68.34 27.85
C LEU A 1 32.57 -66.93 27.32
N LYS A 2 31.97 -66.55 26.16
CA LYS A 2 32.07 -65.20 25.58
C LYS A 2 30.87 -64.40 26.02
N ARG A 3 31.11 -63.30 26.73
CA ARG A 3 30.10 -62.31 27.11
C ARG A 3 29.91 -61.38 25.94
N PHE A 4 28.72 -61.32 25.36
CA PHE A 4 28.27 -60.26 24.42
C PHE A 4 27.86 -59.07 25.25
N ALA A 5 28.56 -57.95 25.08
CA ALA A 5 28.10 -56.64 25.54
C ALA A 5 27.26 -56.02 24.44
N ILE A 6 25.95 -55.81 24.69
CA ILE A 6 25.06 -55.05 23.81
C ILE A 6 25.23 -53.59 24.19
N ALA A 7 25.84 -52.80 23.28
CA ALA A 7 25.90 -51.36 23.40
C ALA A 7 24.59 -50.77 22.85
N VAL A 8 23.74 -50.30 23.75
CA VAL A 8 22.55 -49.51 23.37
C VAL A 8 23.01 -48.08 23.04
N VAL A 9 23.05 -47.78 21.75
CA VAL A 9 23.28 -46.39 21.30
C VAL A 9 21.95 -45.67 21.43
N VAL A 10 21.82 -44.89 22.49
CA VAL A 10 20.73 -43.93 22.65
C VAL A 10 21.01 -42.75 21.70
N MET A 11 20.35 -42.74 20.55
CA MET A 11 20.38 -41.63 19.62
C MET A 11 19.53 -40.51 20.22
N MET A 12 20.16 -39.57 20.93
CA MET A 12 19.50 -38.30 21.31
C MET A 12 19.22 -37.52 20.04
N VAL A 13 17.99 -37.56 19.56
CA VAL A 13 17.48 -36.59 18.61
C VAL A 13 17.33 -35.29 19.36
N VAL A 14 18.34 -34.43 19.27
CA VAL A 14 18.21 -33.03 19.70
C VAL A 14 17.30 -32.35 18.70
N LEU A 15 16.01 -32.28 19.04
CA LEU A 15 15.06 -31.40 18.39
C LEU A 15 15.57 -29.98 18.67
N HIS A 16 16.28 -29.39 17.72
CA HIS A 16 16.48 -27.95 17.68
C HIS A 16 15.13 -27.34 17.43
N ALA A 17 14.40 -27.04 18.50
CA ALA A 17 13.32 -26.07 18.43
C ALA A 17 14.01 -24.75 18.05
N GLN A 18 14.01 -24.43 16.76
CA GLN A 18 14.37 -23.09 16.32
C GLN A 18 13.39 -22.15 17.00
N SER A 19 13.85 -21.48 18.06
CA SER A 19 13.05 -20.45 18.72
C SER A 19 12.70 -19.41 17.63
N GLN A 20 11.40 -19.21 17.41
CA GLN A 20 10.93 -18.17 16.51
C GLN A 20 11.56 -16.84 16.96
N PRO A 21 12.04 -16.00 16.04
CA PRO A 21 12.61 -14.71 16.41
C PRO A 21 11.57 -13.88 17.16
N ARG A 22 11.95 -13.36 18.32
CA ARG A 22 11.12 -12.49 19.15
C ARG A 22 11.50 -11.05 18.91
N PHE A 23 10.49 -10.22 18.65
CA PHE A 23 10.67 -8.78 18.48
C PHE A 23 9.86 -8.06 19.55
N PHE A 24 10.52 -7.24 20.36
CA PHE A 24 9.87 -6.59 21.51
C PHE A 24 8.65 -5.77 21.10
N PHE A 25 8.74 -5.01 20.01
CA PHE A 25 7.64 -4.16 19.54
C PHE A 25 6.45 -4.95 18.94
N THR A 26 6.61 -6.25 18.65
CA THR A 26 5.52 -7.12 18.19
C THR A 26 4.81 -7.86 19.32
N ALA A 27 5.36 -7.84 20.54
CA ALA A 27 4.70 -8.41 21.70
C ALA A 27 3.39 -7.69 22.01
N LYS A 28 2.35 -8.43 22.41
CA LYS A 28 1.02 -7.86 22.65
C LYS A 28 1.05 -6.70 23.65
N GLN A 29 1.78 -6.84 24.74
CA GLN A 29 1.92 -5.78 25.75
C GLN A 29 2.49 -4.48 25.15
N CYS A 30 3.47 -4.59 24.23
CA CYS A 30 4.03 -3.43 23.56
C CYS A 30 3.03 -2.80 22.60
N ARG A 31 2.34 -3.60 21.78
CA ARG A 31 1.30 -3.11 20.86
C ARG A 31 0.16 -2.40 21.59
N ASP A 32 -0.32 -3.00 22.69
CA ASP A 32 -1.38 -2.38 23.52
C ASP A 32 -0.91 -1.06 24.14
N SER A 33 0.32 -1.02 24.66
CA SER A 33 0.91 0.20 25.23
C SER A 33 1.04 1.31 24.19
N VAL A 34 1.56 0.98 22.99
CA VAL A 34 1.70 1.95 21.88
C VAL A 34 0.33 2.45 21.44
N SER A 35 -0.67 1.57 21.27
CA SER A 35 -2.04 1.96 20.94
C SER A 35 -2.64 2.90 21.95
N GLN A 36 -2.45 2.61 23.25
CA GLN A 36 -2.93 3.47 24.32
C GLN A 36 -2.23 4.84 24.33
N GLN A 37 -0.91 4.87 24.13
CA GLN A 37 -0.14 6.11 24.03
C GLN A 37 -0.59 6.97 22.85
N LEU A 38 -0.81 6.37 21.69
CA LEU A 38 -1.31 7.07 20.50
C LEU A 38 -2.71 7.67 20.75
N LYS A 39 -3.64 6.92 21.37
CA LYS A 39 -4.96 7.44 21.73
C LYS A 39 -4.86 8.60 22.71
N GLN A 40 -4.04 8.47 23.76
CA GLN A 40 -3.81 9.56 24.72
C GLN A 40 -3.17 10.80 24.06
N GLN A 41 -2.28 10.59 23.09
CA GLN A 41 -1.69 11.70 22.33
C GLN A 41 -2.75 12.40 21.48
N VAL A 42 -3.64 11.66 20.83
CA VAL A 42 -4.77 12.22 20.08
C VAL A 42 -5.66 13.03 21.04
N ASP A 43 -6.11 12.44 22.16
CA ASP A 43 -7.01 13.09 23.11
C ASP A 43 -6.42 14.37 23.72
N ARG A 44 -5.10 14.38 23.99
CA ARG A 44 -4.40 15.60 24.43
C ARG A 44 -4.31 16.65 23.32
N THR A 45 -4.14 16.20 22.05
CA THR A 45 -3.97 17.12 20.91
C THR A 45 -5.28 17.80 20.56
N ILE A 46 -6.43 17.11 20.61
CA ILE A 46 -7.73 17.72 20.29
C ILE A 46 -8.13 18.84 21.28
N ALA A 47 -7.53 18.87 22.47
CA ALA A 47 -7.72 19.95 23.44
C ALA A 47 -6.82 21.18 23.15
N LEU A 48 -5.89 21.11 22.21
CA LEU A 48 -5.00 22.22 21.86
C LEU A 48 -5.64 23.12 20.80
N PRO A 49 -5.36 24.44 20.83
CA PRO A 49 -5.75 25.32 19.74
C PRO A 49 -5.01 24.91 18.44
N LEU A 50 -5.66 25.08 17.31
CA LEU A 50 -5.04 24.91 16.00
C LEU A 50 -4.21 26.15 15.69
N HIS A 51 -2.89 26.02 15.78
CA HIS A 51 -1.92 27.09 15.57
C HIS A 51 -0.62 26.53 15.02
N ASP A 52 0.21 27.34 14.37
CA ASP A 52 1.46 26.93 13.71
C ASP A 52 2.36 26.08 14.63
N SER A 53 2.46 26.45 15.91
CA SER A 53 3.26 25.71 16.90
C SER A 53 2.67 24.34 17.27
N THR A 54 1.41 24.05 16.94
CA THR A 54 0.73 22.79 17.23
C THR A 54 0.49 21.93 15.98
N TYR A 55 0.73 22.43 14.77
CA TYR A 55 0.45 21.70 13.52
C TYR A 55 1.11 20.32 13.47
N GLN A 56 2.35 20.17 13.90
CA GLN A 56 3.03 18.88 13.91
C GLN A 56 2.32 17.86 14.83
N ARG A 57 1.84 18.31 15.98
CA ARG A 57 1.06 17.45 16.89
C ARG A 57 -0.26 17.03 16.27
N TRP A 58 -0.95 17.96 15.61
CA TRP A 58 -2.20 17.68 14.89
C TRP A 58 -1.99 16.68 13.75
N MET A 59 -0.94 16.84 12.94
CA MET A 59 -0.62 15.89 11.87
C MET A 59 -0.35 14.49 12.42
N GLY A 60 0.40 14.38 13.51
CA GLY A 60 0.62 13.11 14.22
C GLY A 60 -0.67 12.51 14.78
N ALA A 61 -1.59 13.36 15.30
CA ALA A 61 -2.89 12.92 15.79
C ALA A 61 -3.78 12.39 14.63
N TYR A 62 -3.81 13.07 13.49
CA TYR A 62 -4.55 12.62 12.30
C TYR A 62 -4.06 11.27 11.82
N TRP A 63 -2.74 11.11 11.70
CA TRP A 63 -2.15 9.83 11.33
C TRP A 63 -2.52 8.71 12.33
N ALA A 64 -2.48 8.98 13.63
CA ALA A 64 -2.85 7.99 14.65
C ALA A 64 -4.34 7.63 14.61
N MET A 65 -5.21 8.61 14.35
CA MET A 65 -6.65 8.40 14.15
C MET A 65 -6.91 7.50 12.93
N GLU A 66 -6.22 7.75 11.82
CA GLU A 66 -6.33 6.93 10.61
C GLU A 66 -5.83 5.51 10.84
N LEU A 67 -4.63 5.36 11.42
CA LEU A 67 -4.01 4.06 11.66
C LEU A 67 -4.92 3.13 12.47
N MET A 68 -5.56 3.66 13.50
CA MET A 68 -6.38 2.88 14.44
C MET A 68 -7.88 2.94 14.15
N LEU A 69 -8.29 3.65 13.08
CA LEU A 69 -9.69 4.03 12.82
C LEU A 69 -10.37 4.61 14.07
N TYR A 70 -9.63 5.46 14.81
CA TYR A 70 -10.05 6.00 16.09
C TYR A 70 -10.81 7.31 15.93
N HIS A 71 -12.01 7.36 16.52
CA HIS A 71 -12.90 8.53 16.58
C HIS A 71 -12.88 9.11 18.00
N PRO A 72 -12.05 10.14 18.29
CA PRO A 72 -12.01 10.70 19.64
C PRO A 72 -13.29 11.48 19.96
N ALA A 73 -13.74 11.37 21.21
CA ALA A 73 -14.96 12.04 21.65
C ALA A 73 -14.85 13.58 21.49
N GLY A 74 -15.90 14.20 20.97
CA GLY A 74 -15.97 15.65 20.78
C GLY A 74 -15.17 16.21 19.59
N TYR A 75 -14.35 15.41 18.91
CA TYR A 75 -13.55 15.90 17.80
C TYR A 75 -14.40 16.37 16.59
N GLU A 76 -15.52 15.71 16.31
CA GLU A 76 -16.39 16.08 15.17
C GLU A 76 -16.86 17.54 15.24
N GLN A 77 -17.00 18.10 16.43
CA GLN A 77 -17.39 19.50 16.62
C GLN A 77 -16.32 20.50 16.17
N LEU A 78 -15.05 20.07 16.11
CA LEU A 78 -13.91 20.89 15.68
C LEU A 78 -13.72 20.88 14.16
N ILE A 79 -14.19 19.85 13.47
CA ILE A 79 -13.93 19.64 12.03
C ILE A 79 -14.38 20.84 11.18
N PRO A 80 -15.59 21.42 11.32
CA PRO A 80 -16.00 22.56 10.51
C PRO A 80 -15.06 23.76 10.64
N SER A 81 -14.61 24.07 11.86
CA SER A 81 -13.67 25.16 12.12
C SER A 81 -12.29 24.89 11.51
N GLN A 82 -11.82 23.64 11.57
CA GLN A 82 -10.56 23.23 10.95
C GLN A 82 -10.63 23.30 9.43
N ILE A 83 -11.76 22.90 8.80
CA ILE A 83 -11.98 23.07 7.37
C ILE A 83 -11.88 24.55 6.99
N ALA A 84 -12.54 25.44 7.72
CA ALA A 84 -12.50 26.87 7.44
C ALA A 84 -11.08 27.48 7.56
N MET A 85 -10.21 26.86 8.36
CA MET A 85 -8.83 27.28 8.53
C MET A 85 -7.88 26.74 7.45
N LEU A 86 -8.23 25.65 6.75
CA LEU A 86 -7.34 24.99 5.78
C LEU A 86 -6.67 25.94 4.78
N PRO A 87 -7.37 26.92 4.14
CA PRO A 87 -6.74 27.82 3.18
C PRO A 87 -5.58 28.64 3.75
N LYS A 88 -5.53 28.79 5.09
CA LYS A 88 -4.48 29.54 5.81
C LYS A 88 -3.33 28.68 6.29
N THR A 89 -3.43 27.33 6.16
CA THR A 89 -2.41 26.38 6.62
C THR A 89 -1.48 25.95 5.48
N GLY A 90 -0.36 25.33 5.82
CA GLY A 90 0.58 24.79 4.83
C GLY A 90 0.08 23.50 4.17
N PRO A 91 0.58 23.19 2.94
CA PRO A 91 0.11 22.04 2.17
C PRO A 91 0.33 20.67 2.88
N GLY A 92 1.33 20.54 3.75
CA GLY A 92 1.55 19.32 4.55
C GLY A 92 0.42 19.06 5.52
N PHE A 93 0.03 20.11 6.27
CA PHE A 93 -1.11 20.02 7.19
C PHE A 93 -2.43 19.76 6.46
N GLN A 94 -2.66 20.48 5.35
CA GLN A 94 -3.86 20.29 4.52
C GLN A 94 -4.01 18.84 4.06
N ARG A 95 -2.91 18.21 3.62
CA ARG A 95 -2.92 16.80 3.19
C ARG A 95 -3.25 15.86 4.35
N ALA A 96 -2.55 15.98 5.48
CA ALA A 96 -2.78 15.11 6.65
C ALA A 96 -4.23 15.23 7.14
N PHE A 97 -4.79 16.43 7.17
CA PHE A 97 -6.18 16.63 7.52
C PHE A 97 -7.14 15.97 6.51
N MET A 98 -6.89 16.13 5.20
CA MET A 98 -7.74 15.54 4.16
C MET A 98 -7.67 14.02 4.12
N GLU A 99 -6.49 13.43 4.39
CA GLU A 99 -6.31 11.98 4.52
C GLU A 99 -7.19 11.44 5.67
N MET A 100 -7.09 12.06 6.84
CA MET A 100 -7.91 11.72 8.01
C MET A 100 -9.41 11.89 7.73
N LEU A 101 -9.80 13.00 7.11
CA LEU A 101 -11.20 13.30 6.82
C LEU A 101 -11.78 12.29 5.81
N TYR A 102 -11.01 11.92 4.78
CA TYR A 102 -11.39 10.91 3.79
C TYR A 102 -11.51 9.51 4.42
N THR A 103 -10.64 9.18 5.35
CA THR A 103 -10.60 7.87 6.03
C THR A 103 -11.78 7.68 6.98
N LEU A 104 -12.07 8.68 7.81
CA LEU A 104 -12.94 8.53 8.98
C LEU A 104 -14.31 9.22 8.83
N TYR A 105 -14.39 10.25 8.00
CA TYR A 105 -15.58 11.12 7.94
C TYR A 105 -16.05 11.36 6.50
N LEU A 106 -15.91 10.34 5.65
CA LEU A 106 -16.28 10.42 4.24
C LEU A 106 -17.74 10.86 4.06
N ASN A 107 -18.01 11.75 3.09
CA ASN A 107 -19.33 12.33 2.75
C ASN A 107 -19.99 13.23 3.80
N ARG A 108 -19.35 13.49 4.95
CA ARG A 108 -20.02 14.24 6.05
C ARG A 108 -19.85 15.75 5.95
N TYR A 109 -18.79 16.25 5.30
CA TYR A 109 -18.40 17.68 5.27
C TYR A 109 -18.28 18.24 3.87
N SER A 110 -19.13 17.75 2.94
CA SER A 110 -19.08 18.15 1.53
C SER A 110 -19.45 19.61 1.31
N ALA A 111 -20.36 20.18 2.13
CA ALA A 111 -20.78 21.57 2.01
C ALA A 111 -19.64 22.52 2.40
N GLU A 112 -18.97 22.25 3.51
CA GLU A 112 -17.86 23.06 4.03
C GLU A 112 -16.66 23.02 3.08
N LEU A 113 -16.31 21.82 2.58
CA LEU A 113 -15.21 21.65 1.64
C LEU A 113 -15.40 22.38 0.32
N LYS A 114 -16.64 22.47 -0.18
CA LYS A 114 -16.96 23.27 -1.37
C LYS A 114 -16.66 24.74 -1.19
N VAL A 115 -16.99 25.29 -0.05
CA VAL A 115 -16.78 26.72 0.24
C VAL A 115 -15.30 27.08 0.20
N ILE A 116 -14.43 26.17 0.67
CA ILE A 116 -12.99 26.45 0.75
C ILE A 116 -12.22 26.02 -0.51
N LEU A 117 -12.77 25.15 -1.35
CA LEU A 117 -12.08 24.62 -2.53
C LEU A 117 -11.45 25.69 -3.43
N PRO A 118 -12.14 26.80 -3.78
CA PRO A 118 -11.54 27.87 -4.60
C PRO A 118 -10.40 28.62 -3.91
N GLN A 119 -10.33 28.55 -2.59
CA GLN A 119 -9.32 29.26 -1.78
C GLN A 119 -8.03 28.46 -1.60
N LEU A 120 -8.05 27.15 -1.90
CA LEU A 120 -6.89 26.28 -1.79
C LEU A 120 -5.88 26.61 -2.90
N LYS A 121 -4.58 26.58 -2.56
CA LYS A 121 -3.49 26.89 -3.50
C LYS A 121 -2.82 25.63 -4.08
N SER A 122 -2.80 24.54 -3.32
CA SER A 122 -2.15 23.29 -3.72
C SER A 122 -3.08 22.47 -4.62
N ASP A 123 -2.66 22.19 -5.85
CA ASP A 123 -3.40 21.34 -6.78
C ASP A 123 -3.61 19.93 -6.25
N LYS A 124 -2.62 19.38 -5.53
CA LYS A 124 -2.76 18.08 -4.86
C LYS A 124 -3.89 18.10 -3.83
N VAL A 125 -3.97 19.13 -3.01
CA VAL A 125 -5.04 19.26 -2.00
C VAL A 125 -6.40 19.51 -2.67
N LYS A 126 -6.44 20.31 -3.73
CA LYS A 126 -7.67 20.47 -4.54
C LYS A 126 -8.14 19.12 -5.09
N ALA A 127 -7.22 18.29 -5.61
CA ALA A 127 -7.54 16.95 -6.07
C ALA A 127 -8.11 16.08 -4.94
N MET A 128 -7.53 16.10 -3.74
CA MET A 128 -8.04 15.37 -2.57
C MET A 128 -9.45 15.81 -2.19
N VAL A 129 -9.72 17.12 -2.18
CA VAL A 129 -11.06 17.65 -1.92
C VAL A 129 -12.04 17.23 -3.01
N LEU A 130 -11.66 17.29 -4.29
CA LEU A 130 -12.50 16.84 -5.40
C LEU A 130 -12.80 15.35 -5.33
N GLU A 131 -11.84 14.51 -4.95
CA GLU A 131 -12.09 13.09 -4.72
C GLU A 131 -13.06 12.86 -3.56
N TYR A 132 -12.93 13.59 -2.47
CA TYR A 132 -13.90 13.55 -1.36
C TYR A 132 -15.31 13.91 -1.82
N LEU A 133 -15.44 14.97 -2.63
CA LEU A 133 -16.72 15.46 -3.14
C LEU A 133 -17.34 14.56 -4.24
N SER A 134 -16.56 13.62 -4.80
CA SER A 134 -16.98 12.76 -5.91
C SER A 134 -17.38 11.35 -5.48
N VAL A 135 -17.32 11.05 -4.17
CA VAL A 135 -17.76 9.74 -3.68
C VAL A 135 -19.26 9.57 -3.91
N PRO A 136 -19.75 8.38 -4.34
CA PRO A 136 -21.16 8.12 -4.55
C PRO A 136 -22.01 8.49 -3.33
N GLY A 137 -23.14 9.18 -3.58
CA GLY A 137 -24.02 9.72 -2.54
C GLY A 137 -23.89 11.24 -2.34
N THR A 138 -22.90 11.88 -2.92
CA THR A 138 -22.86 13.34 -3.03
C THR A 138 -23.63 13.79 -4.27
N THR A 139 -24.69 14.58 -4.10
CA THR A 139 -25.60 15.04 -5.17
C THR A 139 -25.03 16.14 -6.07
N LEU A 140 -23.73 16.22 -6.23
CA LEU A 140 -23.12 17.44 -6.75
C LEU A 140 -22.23 17.19 -7.97
N HIS A 141 -22.79 17.57 -9.13
CA HIS A 141 -21.99 17.84 -10.33
C HIS A 141 -21.12 19.08 -10.08
N HIS A 142 -19.79 18.87 -9.95
CA HIS A 142 -18.84 19.97 -9.91
C HIS A 142 -18.26 20.21 -11.30
N SER A 143 -18.49 21.40 -11.84
CA SER A 143 -17.58 21.93 -12.84
C SER A 143 -16.23 22.17 -12.12
N ALA A 144 -15.17 21.53 -12.59
CA ALA A 144 -13.84 21.76 -12.04
C ALA A 144 -13.49 23.25 -12.20
N ASP A 145 -12.89 23.83 -11.14
CA ASP A 145 -12.32 25.18 -11.20
C ASP A 145 -11.44 25.31 -12.46
N PRO A 146 -11.64 26.33 -13.29
CA PRO A 146 -10.85 26.56 -14.50
C PRO A 146 -9.32 26.59 -14.27
N ILE A 147 -8.88 26.94 -13.06
CA ILE A 147 -7.47 26.90 -12.68
C ILE A 147 -7.02 25.44 -12.50
N PHE A 148 -7.83 24.61 -11.84
CA PHE A 148 -7.53 23.20 -11.62
C PHE A 148 -7.49 22.40 -12.93
N THR A 149 -8.27 22.78 -13.95
CA THR A 149 -8.26 22.10 -15.27
C THR A 149 -6.89 22.17 -15.98
N ARG A 150 -6.01 23.10 -15.58
CA ARG A 150 -4.64 23.22 -16.06
C ARG A 150 -3.62 22.46 -15.24
N SER A 151 -4.04 21.89 -14.13
CA SER A 151 -3.20 21.11 -13.22
C SER A 151 -2.82 19.75 -13.82
N SER A 152 -1.62 19.26 -13.51
CA SER A 152 -1.19 17.88 -13.80
C SER A 152 -2.05 16.82 -13.11
N TYR A 153 -2.80 17.17 -12.08
CA TYR A 153 -3.72 16.30 -11.36
C TYR A 153 -5.06 16.13 -12.06
N TYR A 154 -5.47 17.09 -12.90
CA TYR A 154 -6.78 17.06 -13.53
C TYR A 154 -7.00 15.86 -14.47
N PRO A 155 -6.07 15.50 -15.37
CA PRO A 155 -6.23 14.31 -16.20
C PRO A 155 -6.35 13.02 -15.37
N LEU A 156 -5.67 12.94 -14.23
CA LEU A 156 -5.72 11.76 -13.35
C LEU A 156 -7.04 11.69 -12.56
N TYR A 157 -7.55 12.85 -12.14
CA TYR A 157 -8.90 12.95 -11.59
C TYR A 157 -9.96 12.49 -12.59
N GLN A 158 -9.88 12.93 -13.85
CA GLN A 158 -10.79 12.49 -14.92
C GLN A 158 -10.66 10.98 -15.19
N TYR A 159 -9.42 10.47 -15.29
CA TYR A 159 -9.15 9.04 -15.44
C TYR A 159 -9.83 8.24 -14.31
N GLN A 160 -9.69 8.67 -13.06
CA GLN A 160 -10.31 7.99 -11.92
C GLN A 160 -11.86 7.95 -12.04
N ARG A 161 -12.50 8.93 -12.65
CA ARG A 161 -13.96 8.94 -12.90
C ARG A 161 -14.39 7.93 -13.99
N SER A 162 -13.56 7.72 -14.99
CA SER A 162 -13.84 6.76 -16.09
C SER A 162 -13.29 5.35 -15.83
N LYS A 163 -12.62 5.14 -14.70
CA LYS A 163 -11.91 3.87 -14.42
C LYS A 163 -12.83 2.64 -14.45
N THR A 164 -14.06 2.75 -13.96
CA THR A 164 -15.04 1.65 -13.92
C THR A 164 -15.52 1.20 -15.30
N GLU A 165 -15.33 2.02 -16.33
CA GLU A 165 -15.72 1.75 -17.71
C GLU A 165 -14.60 1.07 -18.51
N GLN A 166 -13.41 0.91 -17.91
CA GLN A 166 -12.24 0.39 -18.61
C GLN A 166 -12.20 -1.15 -18.58
N ALA A 167 -11.69 -1.73 -19.66
CA ALA A 167 -11.42 -3.16 -19.71
C ALA A 167 -10.32 -3.54 -18.72
N LEU A 168 -10.48 -4.69 -18.09
CA LEU A 168 -9.52 -5.28 -17.17
C LEU A 168 -8.88 -6.51 -17.79
N PRO A 169 -7.58 -6.77 -17.55
CA PRO A 169 -6.93 -8.00 -17.94
C PRO A 169 -7.44 -9.18 -17.10
N SER A 170 -7.31 -10.38 -17.65
CA SER A 170 -7.30 -11.62 -16.88
C SER A 170 -5.87 -11.93 -16.40
N ARG A 171 -5.71 -12.83 -15.45
CA ARG A 171 -4.37 -13.30 -15.03
C ARG A 171 -3.59 -13.92 -16.20
N ASN A 172 -4.28 -14.59 -17.11
CA ASN A 172 -3.64 -15.25 -18.24
C ASN A 172 -3.10 -14.28 -19.28
N ASP A 173 -3.58 -13.04 -19.34
CA ASP A 173 -3.02 -12.01 -20.19
C ASP A 173 -1.54 -11.72 -19.88
N PHE A 174 -1.13 -11.95 -18.64
CA PHE A 174 0.26 -11.78 -18.21
C PHE A 174 1.19 -12.95 -18.60
N LEU A 175 0.64 -14.05 -19.12
CA LEU A 175 1.41 -15.15 -19.71
C LEU A 175 1.74 -14.92 -21.20
N HIS A 176 1.19 -13.86 -21.80
CA HIS A 176 1.41 -13.55 -23.20
C HIS A 176 2.90 -13.29 -23.49
N SER A 177 3.41 -13.87 -24.57
CA SER A 177 4.85 -13.86 -24.92
C SER A 177 5.42 -12.46 -25.20
N SER A 178 4.57 -11.45 -25.45
CA SER A 178 5.02 -10.06 -25.63
C SER A 178 5.31 -9.32 -24.32
N PHE A 179 4.87 -9.85 -23.19
CA PHE A 179 5.09 -9.23 -21.89
C PHE A 179 6.39 -9.75 -21.27
N LEU A 180 7.40 -8.88 -21.11
CA LEU A 180 8.68 -9.19 -20.48
C LEU A 180 9.21 -10.61 -20.79
N PRO A 181 9.46 -10.94 -22.07
CA PRO A 181 9.84 -12.30 -22.48
C PRO A 181 11.13 -12.76 -21.81
N GLY A 182 11.17 -14.02 -21.37
CA GLY A 182 12.36 -14.63 -20.76
C GLY A 182 12.71 -14.07 -19.37
N GLN A 183 11.81 -13.31 -18.73
CA GLN A 183 12.05 -12.73 -17.41
C GLN A 183 11.09 -13.30 -16.37
N THR A 184 11.61 -13.50 -15.14
CA THR A 184 10.77 -13.77 -13.97
C THR A 184 10.12 -12.47 -13.51
N VAL A 185 8.81 -12.50 -13.34
CA VAL A 185 8.00 -11.33 -12.95
C VAL A 185 7.15 -11.66 -11.72
N LEU A 186 7.15 -10.77 -10.74
CA LEU A 186 6.22 -10.79 -9.62
C LEU A 186 4.91 -10.14 -10.08
N CYS A 187 3.80 -10.85 -10.01
CA CYS A 187 2.48 -10.36 -10.41
C CYS A 187 1.58 -10.23 -9.18
N SER A 188 1.32 -8.99 -8.78
CA SER A 188 0.40 -8.65 -7.69
C SER A 188 -0.99 -8.39 -8.28
N PHE A 189 -1.86 -9.39 -8.20
CA PHE A 189 -3.23 -9.30 -8.69
C PHE A 189 -4.17 -8.78 -7.62
N GLN A 190 -4.97 -7.79 -7.96
CA GLN A 190 -5.81 -7.04 -7.03
C GLN A 190 -7.24 -6.94 -7.54
N SER A 191 -8.19 -6.75 -6.62
CA SER A 191 -9.56 -6.39 -6.96
C SER A 191 -9.66 -4.91 -7.32
N THR A 192 -10.62 -4.56 -8.17
CA THR A 192 -11.06 -3.15 -8.39
C THR A 192 -11.58 -2.53 -7.10
N ASP A 193 -12.25 -3.32 -6.26
CA ASP A 193 -12.57 -2.95 -4.89
C ASP A 193 -11.37 -3.25 -3.99
N ARG A 194 -10.56 -2.22 -3.71
CA ARG A 194 -9.36 -2.34 -2.87
C ARG A 194 -9.65 -2.74 -1.42
N ASN A 195 -10.92 -2.81 -1.01
CA ASN A 195 -11.30 -3.41 0.25
C ASN A 195 -11.29 -4.96 0.22
N LYS A 196 -11.02 -5.57 -0.92
CA LYS A 196 -10.83 -7.01 -1.05
C LYS A 196 -9.34 -7.31 -1.22
N PRO A 197 -8.77 -8.22 -0.41
CA PRO A 197 -7.38 -8.64 -0.59
C PRO A 197 -7.17 -9.31 -1.94
N GLY A 198 -6.02 -9.04 -2.54
CA GLY A 198 -5.50 -9.76 -3.68
C GLY A 198 -4.41 -10.75 -3.28
N TYR A 199 -3.57 -11.13 -4.24
CA TYR A 199 -2.45 -12.03 -4.01
C TYR A 199 -1.30 -11.79 -4.98
N LEU A 200 -0.11 -12.21 -4.57
CA LEU A 200 1.09 -12.24 -5.37
C LEU A 200 1.28 -13.63 -6.00
N MET A 201 1.67 -13.67 -7.26
CA MET A 201 2.10 -14.87 -8.00
C MET A 201 3.46 -14.63 -8.66
N PHE A 202 4.12 -15.72 -9.07
CA PHE A 202 5.38 -15.67 -9.79
C PHE A 202 5.18 -16.20 -11.21
N ARG A 203 5.46 -15.35 -12.22
CA ARG A 203 5.59 -15.79 -13.59
C ARG A 203 7.05 -16.13 -13.87
N LEU A 204 7.32 -17.35 -14.27
CA LEU A 204 8.67 -17.85 -14.56
C LEU A 204 9.16 -17.39 -15.94
N THR A 205 10.42 -17.62 -16.23
CA THR A 205 11.09 -17.23 -17.48
C THR A 205 10.50 -17.89 -18.72
N ASP A 206 9.90 -19.08 -18.57
CA ASP A 206 9.22 -19.83 -19.65
C ASP A 206 7.78 -19.32 -19.90
N GLY A 207 7.32 -18.32 -19.15
CA GLY A 207 5.98 -17.75 -19.27
C GLY A 207 4.88 -18.52 -18.52
N THR A 208 5.23 -19.47 -17.65
CA THR A 208 4.26 -20.21 -16.84
C THR A 208 4.17 -19.65 -15.41
N TRP A 209 3.07 -19.99 -14.71
CA TRP A 209 2.96 -19.73 -13.28
C TRP A 209 3.77 -20.73 -12.46
N MET A 210 4.46 -20.24 -11.42
CA MET A 210 5.16 -21.10 -10.48
C MET A 210 4.16 -21.94 -9.70
N LYS A 211 4.48 -23.23 -9.52
CA LYS A 211 3.63 -24.23 -8.85
C LYS A 211 4.35 -24.87 -7.69
N ASN A 212 3.57 -25.36 -6.72
CA ASN A 212 4.07 -26.20 -5.64
C ASN A 212 4.32 -27.65 -6.14
N GLU A 213 4.82 -28.51 -5.25
CA GLU A 213 5.08 -29.93 -5.54
C GLU A 213 3.82 -30.72 -5.94
N GLN A 214 2.63 -30.24 -5.58
CA GLN A 214 1.33 -30.83 -5.93
C GLN A 214 0.82 -30.35 -7.29
N GLY A 215 1.53 -29.42 -7.96
CA GLY A 215 1.16 -28.86 -9.26
C GLY A 215 0.18 -27.68 -9.16
N GLU A 216 -0.11 -27.16 -7.96
CA GLU A 216 -0.99 -26.02 -7.74
C GLU A 216 -0.22 -24.69 -7.87
N GLU A 217 -0.84 -23.67 -8.45
CA GLU A 217 -0.25 -22.33 -8.58
C GLU A 217 -0.03 -21.72 -7.20
N LEU A 218 1.19 -21.22 -6.97
CA LEU A 218 1.52 -20.53 -5.73
C LEU A 218 0.87 -19.15 -5.69
N ARG A 219 0.13 -18.88 -4.62
CA ARG A 219 -0.54 -17.59 -4.37
C ARG A 219 -0.27 -17.14 -2.95
N PHE A 220 0.18 -15.90 -2.79
CA PHE A 220 0.51 -15.32 -1.49
C PHE A 220 -0.39 -14.11 -1.22
N PRO A 221 -1.20 -14.12 -0.15
CA PRO A 221 -2.10 -12.99 0.15
C PRO A 221 -1.34 -11.66 0.20
N GLN A 222 -1.91 -10.63 -0.43
CA GLN A 222 -1.33 -9.29 -0.48
C GLN A 222 -2.43 -8.24 -0.64
N LEU A 223 -2.30 -7.13 0.06
CA LEU A 223 -3.23 -6.00 0.02
C LEU A 223 -2.54 -4.78 -0.59
N ALA A 224 -3.15 -4.21 -1.64
CA ALA A 224 -2.71 -2.98 -2.30
C ALA A 224 -3.58 -1.76 -1.94
N ARG A 225 -4.20 -1.80 -0.76
CA ARG A 225 -5.04 -0.75 -0.21
C ARG A 225 -4.26 0.14 0.74
N SER A 226 -4.39 1.44 0.57
CA SER A 226 -3.91 2.40 1.58
C SER A 226 -4.91 2.54 2.74
N ILE A 227 -4.45 3.04 3.90
CA ILE A 227 -5.30 3.33 5.05
C ILE A 227 -6.46 4.24 4.63
N SER A 228 -6.16 5.31 3.92
CA SER A 228 -7.14 6.29 3.46
C SER A 228 -8.07 5.78 2.35
N ASN A 229 -7.66 4.77 1.59
CA ASN A 229 -8.30 4.36 0.34
C ASN A 229 -8.41 5.47 -0.73
N LEU A 230 -7.57 6.51 -0.62
CA LEU A 230 -7.47 7.54 -1.64
C LEU A 230 -6.97 6.95 -2.98
N PRO A 231 -7.32 7.55 -4.12
CA PRO A 231 -6.85 7.10 -5.42
C PRO A 231 -5.32 7.07 -5.54
N PHE A 232 -4.84 6.21 -6.42
CA PHE A 232 -3.43 5.88 -6.65
C PHE A 232 -2.52 7.08 -6.91
N TYR A 233 -3.02 8.18 -7.45
CA TYR A 233 -2.24 9.36 -7.81
C TYR A 233 -2.08 10.38 -6.67
N LEU A 234 -2.74 10.16 -5.54
CA LEU A 234 -2.62 11.00 -4.35
C LEU A 234 -1.60 10.43 -3.37
N THR A 235 -1.00 11.30 -2.58
CA THR A 235 -0.08 10.87 -1.51
C THR A 235 -0.82 9.92 -0.58
N ASN A 236 -0.14 8.85 -0.15
CA ASN A 236 -0.73 7.81 0.70
C ASN A 236 -2.04 7.20 0.14
N GLY A 237 -2.25 7.30 -1.17
CA GLY A 237 -3.34 6.62 -1.87
C GLY A 237 -3.00 5.16 -2.15
N ASN A 238 -3.95 4.41 -2.69
CA ASN A 238 -3.81 3.01 -3.04
C ASN A 238 -2.56 2.76 -3.92
N THR A 239 -2.02 1.55 -3.87
CA THR A 239 -0.89 1.17 -4.73
C THR A 239 -1.29 1.29 -6.20
N PRO A 240 -0.56 2.06 -7.02
CA PRO A 240 -0.82 2.18 -8.45
C PRO A 240 -0.68 0.85 -9.18
N GLN A 241 -1.52 0.59 -10.17
CA GLN A 241 -1.32 -0.50 -11.13
C GLN A 241 -0.16 -0.18 -12.07
N GLY A 242 0.52 -1.21 -12.57
CA GLY A 242 1.59 -1.09 -13.55
C GLY A 242 2.92 -1.64 -13.05
N LEU A 243 3.98 -1.33 -13.78
CA LEU A 243 5.33 -1.88 -13.55
C LEU A 243 6.08 -1.09 -12.48
N TYR A 244 6.84 -1.86 -11.70
CA TYR A 244 7.84 -1.40 -10.73
C TYR A 244 9.16 -2.11 -11.02
N LYS A 245 10.27 -1.38 -10.97
CA LYS A 245 11.60 -1.98 -11.05
C LYS A 245 11.98 -2.51 -9.68
N VAL A 246 12.27 -3.80 -9.58
CA VAL A 246 12.83 -4.41 -8.37
C VAL A 246 14.28 -3.99 -8.25
N THR A 247 14.67 -3.46 -7.08
CA THR A 247 16.03 -2.96 -6.81
C THR A 247 16.78 -3.82 -5.80
N GLY A 248 16.09 -4.72 -5.11
CA GLY A 248 16.67 -5.63 -4.14
C GLY A 248 15.73 -5.98 -2.98
N VAL A 249 16.31 -6.41 -1.90
CA VAL A 249 15.63 -6.71 -0.64
C VAL A 249 16.31 -5.96 0.49
N ASP A 250 15.58 -5.64 1.54
CA ASP A 250 16.10 -4.92 2.70
C ASP A 250 15.32 -5.30 3.97
N THR A 251 15.80 -4.85 5.12
CA THR A 251 15.08 -4.86 6.40
C THR A 251 14.76 -3.42 6.79
N SER A 252 13.65 -3.22 7.48
CA SER A 252 13.19 -1.87 7.83
C SER A 252 13.41 -1.57 9.31
N ASP A 253 13.93 -0.37 9.61
CA ASP A 253 13.95 0.18 10.98
C ASP A 253 12.58 0.71 11.41
N ASN A 254 11.62 0.75 10.51
CA ASN A 254 10.25 1.18 10.80
C ASN A 254 9.49 0.07 11.52
N ASN A 255 9.18 0.28 12.79
CA ASN A 255 8.47 -0.68 13.62
C ASN A 255 7.10 -1.11 13.05
N TRP A 256 6.44 -0.30 12.24
CA TRP A 256 5.14 -0.62 11.63
C TRP A 256 5.25 -1.55 10.43
N ILE A 257 6.40 -1.53 9.74
CA ILE A 257 6.73 -2.48 8.67
C ILE A 257 7.21 -3.79 9.27
N GLY A 258 8.06 -3.69 10.29
CA GLY A 258 8.57 -4.83 11.05
C GLY A 258 9.82 -5.47 10.47
N PRO A 259 10.28 -6.54 11.13
CA PRO A 259 11.59 -7.13 10.92
C PRO A 259 11.66 -8.07 9.72
N THR A 260 10.52 -8.39 9.09
CA THR A 260 10.51 -9.29 7.93
C THR A 260 11.11 -8.57 6.73
N THR A 261 12.00 -9.24 6.03
CA THR A 261 12.61 -8.74 4.80
C THR A 261 11.55 -8.25 3.83
N ASN A 262 11.72 -7.04 3.33
CA ASN A 262 10.87 -6.38 2.36
C ASN A 262 11.50 -6.41 0.97
N LEU A 263 10.69 -6.24 -0.07
CA LEU A 263 11.15 -6.07 -1.44
C LEU A 263 11.24 -4.57 -1.73
N GLN A 264 12.44 -4.14 -2.09
CA GLN A 264 12.70 -2.78 -2.55
C GLN A 264 12.37 -2.65 -4.03
N MET A 265 11.59 -1.64 -4.37
CA MET A 265 11.22 -1.36 -5.74
C MET A 265 11.00 0.14 -5.95
N ILE A 266 11.10 0.59 -7.19
CA ILE A 266 10.91 1.98 -7.57
C ILE A 266 9.84 2.12 -8.66
N LEU A 267 9.14 3.25 -8.63
CA LEU A 267 8.23 3.66 -9.69
C LEU A 267 9.00 4.30 -10.86
N PRO A 268 8.40 4.39 -12.05
CA PRO A 268 8.89 5.29 -13.10
C PRO A 268 9.09 6.72 -12.56
N PHE A 269 10.11 7.41 -13.03
CA PHE A 269 10.51 8.79 -12.61
C PHE A 269 11.01 8.95 -11.15
N GLU A 270 10.94 7.94 -10.31
CA GLU A 270 11.54 8.00 -8.96
C GLU A 270 13.07 8.09 -9.03
N ARG A 271 13.64 7.50 -10.08
CA ARG A 271 15.04 7.65 -10.50
C ARG A 271 15.10 7.99 -11.99
N ASN A 272 16.30 8.23 -12.50
CA ASN A 272 16.48 8.46 -13.93
C ASN A 272 16.12 7.23 -14.79
N ALA A 273 15.98 7.40 -16.10
CA ALA A 273 15.57 6.33 -17.01
C ALA A 273 16.58 5.18 -17.06
N SER A 274 17.89 5.48 -16.93
CA SER A 274 18.92 4.43 -16.94
C SER A 274 18.83 3.53 -15.71
N ASP A 275 18.48 4.05 -14.55
CA ASP A 275 18.29 3.24 -13.34
C ASP A 275 17.01 2.37 -13.44
N PHE A 276 15.95 2.91 -14.03
CA PHE A 276 14.69 2.19 -14.16
C PHE A 276 14.73 1.15 -15.29
N PHE A 277 15.20 1.52 -16.48
CA PHE A 277 15.17 0.67 -17.67
C PHE A 277 16.48 -0.04 -17.98
N GLY A 278 17.59 0.36 -17.36
CA GLY A 278 18.94 -0.09 -17.73
C GLY A 278 19.52 0.64 -18.95
N THR A 279 18.84 1.66 -19.47
CA THR A 279 19.28 2.46 -20.62
C THR A 279 18.70 3.88 -20.55
N ASP A 280 19.45 4.84 -21.05
CA ASP A 280 18.97 6.24 -21.14
C ASP A 280 17.99 6.37 -22.32
N THR A 281 16.73 6.66 -22.03
CA THR A 281 15.66 6.62 -23.02
C THR A 281 14.42 7.42 -22.59
N ALA A 282 13.49 7.59 -23.55
CA ALA A 282 12.19 8.22 -23.30
C ALA A 282 11.27 7.27 -22.49
N TYR A 283 10.90 7.67 -21.29
CA TYR A 283 10.10 6.88 -20.35
C TYR A 283 8.82 6.30 -20.95
N GLU A 284 8.04 7.10 -21.67
CA GLU A 284 6.72 6.67 -22.15
C GLU A 284 6.81 5.53 -23.16
N LYS A 285 7.72 5.66 -24.14
CA LYS A 285 7.92 4.66 -25.19
C LYS A 285 8.43 3.34 -24.60
N TYR A 286 9.43 3.41 -23.72
CA TYR A 286 10.03 2.22 -23.13
C TYR A 286 9.09 1.54 -22.13
N TYR A 287 8.37 2.30 -21.32
CA TYR A 287 7.37 1.74 -20.42
C TYR A 287 6.30 0.94 -21.20
N SER A 288 5.80 1.51 -22.28
CA SER A 288 4.84 0.82 -23.16
C SER A 288 5.44 -0.43 -23.79
N ASN A 289 6.70 -0.39 -24.23
CA ASN A 289 7.37 -1.56 -24.81
C ASN A 289 7.52 -2.71 -23.79
N LEU A 290 7.80 -2.41 -22.50
CA LEU A 290 7.90 -3.43 -21.44
C LEU A 290 6.55 -4.13 -21.19
N LEU A 291 5.44 -3.42 -21.28
CA LEU A 291 4.11 -4.02 -21.20
C LEU A 291 3.81 -4.95 -22.40
N GLY A 292 4.48 -4.74 -23.53
CA GLY A 292 4.15 -5.44 -24.77
C GLY A 292 2.80 -4.98 -25.34
N TYR A 293 2.55 -5.29 -26.62
CA TYR A 293 1.36 -4.77 -27.32
C TYR A 293 0.04 -5.23 -26.69
N HIS A 294 0.01 -6.43 -26.12
CA HIS A 294 -1.20 -7.00 -25.55
C HIS A 294 -1.66 -6.24 -24.30
N LEU A 295 -0.76 -6.04 -23.32
CA LEU A 295 -1.10 -5.36 -22.07
C LEU A 295 -1.26 -3.83 -22.22
N GLN A 296 -0.80 -3.24 -23.34
CA GLN A 296 -1.06 -1.82 -23.64
C GLN A 296 -2.56 -1.52 -23.85
N LEU A 297 -3.38 -2.55 -24.09
CA LEU A 297 -4.84 -2.41 -24.22
C LEU A 297 -5.53 -2.06 -22.89
N PHE A 298 -4.84 -2.22 -21.77
CA PHE A 298 -5.37 -1.99 -20.43
C PHE A 298 -4.79 -0.71 -19.79
N PRO A 299 -5.49 0.43 -19.89
CA PRO A 299 -4.97 1.72 -19.42
C PRO A 299 -4.58 1.75 -17.95
N GLY A 300 -5.24 0.93 -17.11
CA GLY A 300 -4.91 0.77 -15.68
C GLY A 300 -3.45 0.47 -15.43
N LEU A 301 -2.79 -0.29 -16.28
CA LEU A 301 -1.38 -0.64 -16.15
C LEU A 301 -0.40 0.53 -16.34
N LYS A 302 -0.91 1.75 -16.62
CA LYS A 302 -0.12 2.99 -16.64
C LYS A 302 -0.22 3.80 -15.35
N GLU A 303 -0.95 3.36 -14.33
CA GLU A 303 -1.09 4.12 -13.08
C GLU A 303 0.24 4.38 -12.38
N SER A 304 1.17 3.40 -12.34
CA SER A 304 2.49 3.59 -11.73
C SER A 304 3.33 4.63 -12.50
N TYR A 305 3.23 4.63 -13.82
CA TYR A 305 3.86 5.64 -14.67
C TYR A 305 3.34 7.05 -14.35
N TRP A 306 2.03 7.22 -14.27
CA TRP A 306 1.44 8.52 -13.97
C TRP A 306 1.72 8.95 -12.53
N ALA A 307 1.63 8.02 -11.57
CA ALA A 307 1.92 8.29 -10.17
C ALA A 307 3.37 8.78 -9.97
N GLY A 308 4.33 8.10 -10.58
CA GLY A 308 5.73 8.52 -10.53
C GLY A 308 5.95 9.88 -11.21
N LYS A 309 5.32 10.12 -12.37
CA LYS A 309 5.41 11.39 -13.11
C LYS A 309 4.94 12.61 -12.30
N ILE A 310 3.98 12.43 -11.39
CA ILE A 310 3.52 13.49 -10.47
C ILE A 310 4.21 13.46 -9.11
N GLY A 311 5.30 12.67 -8.97
CA GLY A 311 6.17 12.66 -7.80
C GLY A 311 5.75 11.74 -6.66
N ARG A 312 5.03 10.66 -6.95
CA ARG A 312 4.86 9.56 -5.99
C ARG A 312 6.12 8.70 -5.94
N THR A 313 6.53 8.29 -4.74
CA THR A 313 7.76 7.55 -4.46
C THR A 313 7.56 6.56 -3.32
N GLU A 314 8.59 5.76 -3.02
CA GLU A 314 8.70 4.94 -1.79
C GLU A 314 7.61 3.89 -1.64
N ILE A 315 7.21 3.24 -2.74
CA ILE A 315 6.32 2.09 -2.70
C ILE A 315 7.16 0.82 -2.70
N ILE A 316 7.02 0.03 -1.62
CA ILE A 316 7.71 -1.26 -1.43
C ILE A 316 6.69 -2.38 -1.19
N ALA A 317 7.14 -3.65 -1.18
CA ALA A 317 6.31 -4.76 -0.73
C ALA A 317 6.85 -5.32 0.59
N HIS A 318 6.02 -5.30 1.64
CA HIS A 318 6.46 -5.58 3.01
C HIS A 318 5.42 -6.36 3.83
N GLY A 319 5.87 -6.93 4.93
CA GLY A 319 5.03 -7.46 6.00
C GLY A 319 4.51 -6.35 6.93
N THR A 320 3.99 -6.71 8.10
CA THR A 320 3.40 -5.72 9.01
C THR A 320 3.46 -6.17 10.46
N THR A 321 3.63 -5.20 11.35
CA THR A 321 3.46 -5.37 12.80
C THR A 321 2.19 -4.69 13.31
N ILE A 322 1.45 -4.02 12.42
CA ILE A 322 0.20 -3.35 12.77
C ILE A 322 -0.79 -4.40 13.28
N ASP A 323 -1.41 -4.14 14.42
CA ASP A 323 -2.41 -5.03 14.98
C ASP A 323 -3.63 -5.09 14.05
N PRO A 324 -3.94 -6.24 13.45
CA PRO A 324 -5.11 -6.36 12.58
C PRO A 324 -6.43 -6.09 13.32
N ALA A 325 -6.46 -6.15 14.65
CA ALA A 325 -7.65 -5.85 15.45
C ALA A 325 -8.18 -4.42 15.22
N PHE A 326 -7.35 -3.47 14.80
CA PHE A 326 -7.80 -2.12 14.39
C PHE A 326 -8.79 -2.16 13.22
N TYR A 327 -8.71 -3.19 12.39
CA TYR A 327 -9.51 -3.35 11.19
C TYR A 327 -10.57 -4.45 11.28
N GLN A 328 -10.85 -4.94 12.49
CA GLN A 328 -11.89 -5.94 12.72
C GLN A 328 -13.24 -5.45 12.15
N GLY A 329 -13.93 -6.32 11.41
CA GLY A 329 -15.18 -6.00 10.72
C GLY A 329 -15.00 -5.34 9.35
N ARG A 330 -13.76 -5.03 8.92
CA ARG A 330 -13.48 -4.62 7.54
C ARG A 330 -13.33 -5.83 6.63
N SER A 331 -13.73 -5.69 5.37
CA SER A 331 -13.71 -6.80 4.38
C SER A 331 -12.29 -7.29 4.05
N TYR A 332 -11.25 -6.48 4.30
CA TYR A 332 -9.85 -6.86 4.12
C TYR A 332 -9.21 -7.49 5.37
N PHE A 333 -9.92 -7.55 6.51
CA PHE A 333 -9.39 -8.23 7.71
C PHE A 333 -9.11 -9.73 7.41
N PRO A 334 -8.02 -10.33 7.86
CA PRO A 334 -6.98 -9.83 8.78
C PRO A 334 -5.80 -9.09 8.12
N ASN A 335 -5.89 -8.75 6.84
CA ASN A 335 -4.87 -7.91 6.21
C ASN A 335 -4.92 -6.49 6.79
N THR A 336 -3.75 -5.83 6.84
CA THR A 336 -3.64 -4.46 7.31
C THR A 336 -3.25 -3.55 6.13
N PRO A 337 -3.90 -2.39 5.96
CA PRO A 337 -3.51 -1.44 4.95
C PRO A 337 -2.20 -0.73 5.32
N SER A 338 -1.54 -0.14 4.33
CA SER A 338 -0.32 0.64 4.48
C SER A 338 -0.53 2.13 4.12
N LEU A 339 0.53 2.88 3.88
CA LEU A 339 0.47 4.22 3.29
C LEU A 339 0.61 4.18 1.75
N GLY A 340 0.20 3.06 1.14
CA GLY A 340 0.20 2.88 -0.31
C GLY A 340 1.19 1.83 -0.83
N CYS A 341 1.93 1.18 0.05
CA CYS A 341 2.76 0.01 -0.25
C CYS A 341 1.91 -1.25 -0.45
N LEU A 342 2.50 -2.28 -1.04
CA LEU A 342 1.95 -3.63 -1.04
C LEU A 342 2.20 -4.27 0.34
N CYS A 343 1.14 -4.65 1.05
CA CYS A 343 1.25 -5.21 2.38
C CYS A 343 0.80 -6.67 2.40
N SER A 344 1.70 -7.57 2.81
CA SER A 344 1.40 -8.98 3.03
C SER A 344 1.04 -9.22 4.50
N PRO A 345 0.01 -10.01 4.82
CA PRO A 345 -0.41 -10.22 6.21
C PRO A 345 0.64 -10.98 7.01
N GLU A 346 0.82 -10.54 8.25
CA GLU A 346 1.64 -11.18 9.28
C GLU A 346 0.88 -11.22 10.59
N LEU A 347 1.04 -12.31 11.34
CA LEU A 347 0.43 -12.49 12.65
C LEU A 347 1.51 -12.76 13.71
N TRP A 348 1.37 -12.12 14.85
CA TRP A 348 2.28 -12.17 15.97
C TRP A 348 1.53 -12.64 17.21
N ASN A 349 2.11 -13.59 17.95
CA ASN A 349 1.52 -14.05 19.20
C ASN A 349 1.70 -13.02 20.34
N GLU A 350 1.25 -13.37 21.53
CA GLU A 350 1.36 -12.50 22.71
C GLU A 350 2.81 -12.18 23.08
N ASN A 351 3.73 -13.10 22.84
CA ASN A 351 5.15 -12.96 23.14
C ASN A 351 5.96 -12.21 22.07
N GLY A 352 5.32 -11.81 20.95
CA GLY A 352 6.00 -11.16 19.84
C GLY A 352 6.69 -12.11 18.87
N GLU A 353 6.35 -13.40 18.93
CA GLU A 353 6.83 -14.40 17.98
C GLU A 353 5.93 -14.40 16.74
N ARG A 354 6.54 -14.45 15.55
CA ARG A 354 5.82 -14.48 14.28
C ARG A 354 5.22 -15.87 14.05
N ILE A 355 3.90 -15.98 14.10
CA ILE A 355 3.18 -17.24 13.92
C ILE A 355 2.68 -17.46 12.48
N TYR A 356 2.59 -16.40 11.69
CA TYR A 356 2.25 -16.44 10.28
C TYR A 356 2.88 -15.25 9.54
N SER A 357 3.34 -15.46 8.32
CA SER A 357 3.81 -14.41 7.44
C SER A 357 3.68 -14.82 5.97
N ALA A 358 2.77 -14.21 5.24
CA ALA A 358 2.75 -14.32 3.80
C ALA A 358 3.98 -13.64 3.17
N GLN A 359 4.48 -12.54 3.77
CA GLN A 359 5.70 -11.86 3.32
C GLN A 359 6.92 -12.80 3.35
N ALA A 360 7.17 -13.45 4.48
CA ALA A 360 8.29 -14.39 4.60
C ALA A 360 8.13 -15.58 3.65
N ALA A 361 6.92 -16.07 3.46
CA ALA A 361 6.66 -17.21 2.59
C ALA A 361 7.11 -16.96 1.14
N TRP A 362 6.79 -15.81 0.58
CA TRP A 362 7.15 -15.53 -0.81
C TRP A 362 8.55 -14.92 -0.97
N ILE A 363 9.02 -14.08 -0.01
CA ILE A 363 10.34 -13.44 -0.13
C ILE A 363 11.48 -14.45 -0.04
N ASN A 364 11.27 -15.58 0.63
CA ASN A 364 12.25 -16.66 0.75
C ASN A 364 12.64 -17.24 -0.60
N TYR A 365 11.77 -17.27 -1.61
CA TYR A 365 12.11 -17.69 -2.97
C TYR A 365 13.16 -16.76 -3.62
N ILE A 366 13.14 -15.47 -3.25
CA ILE A 366 14.16 -14.51 -3.70
C ILE A 366 15.45 -14.67 -2.89
N LEU A 367 15.34 -14.80 -1.56
CA LEU A 367 16.47 -14.91 -0.66
C LEU A 367 17.26 -16.22 -0.89
N SER A 368 16.59 -17.32 -1.22
CA SER A 368 17.24 -18.59 -1.60
C SER A 368 17.91 -18.54 -2.98
N GLY A 369 17.60 -17.53 -3.78
CA GLY A 369 18.09 -17.44 -5.16
C GLY A 369 17.31 -18.29 -6.17
N GLU A 370 16.22 -18.92 -5.75
CA GLU A 370 15.34 -19.73 -6.62
C GLU A 370 14.68 -18.88 -7.70
N ILE A 371 14.27 -17.65 -7.36
CA ILE A 371 13.81 -16.66 -8.32
C ILE A 371 14.60 -15.36 -8.21
N LYS A 372 14.82 -14.69 -9.36
CA LYS A 372 15.54 -13.41 -9.46
C LYS A 372 14.71 -12.41 -10.27
N PRO A 373 13.64 -11.86 -9.68
CA PRO A 373 12.76 -10.96 -10.42
C PRO A 373 13.44 -9.61 -10.64
N GLN A 374 13.27 -9.06 -11.84
CA GLN A 374 13.65 -7.67 -12.14
C GLN A 374 12.46 -6.73 -12.07
N TRP A 375 11.24 -7.26 -12.17
CA TRP A 375 10.01 -6.51 -12.26
C TRP A 375 8.94 -7.07 -11.34
N LEU A 376 8.16 -6.15 -10.78
CA LEU A 376 6.87 -6.43 -10.19
C LEU A 376 5.81 -5.66 -10.97
N ILE A 377 4.69 -6.31 -11.28
CA ILE A 377 3.52 -5.65 -11.84
C ILE A 377 2.34 -5.74 -10.87
N VAL A 378 1.64 -4.63 -10.68
CA VAL A 378 0.36 -4.58 -9.96
C VAL A 378 -0.75 -4.47 -10.99
N ALA A 379 -1.76 -5.30 -10.92
CA ALA A 379 -2.88 -5.27 -11.85
C ALA A 379 -4.21 -5.58 -11.16
N GLU A 380 -5.23 -4.80 -11.47
CA GLU A 380 -6.62 -5.19 -11.20
C GLU A 380 -7.07 -6.15 -12.31
N VAL A 381 -7.62 -7.30 -11.90
CA VAL A 381 -7.99 -8.39 -12.83
C VAL A 381 -9.45 -8.81 -12.67
N ILE A 382 -10.02 -9.38 -13.75
CA ILE A 382 -11.42 -9.83 -13.76
C ILE A 382 -11.62 -11.17 -13.04
N ASP A 383 -10.57 -11.97 -12.86
CA ASP A 383 -10.56 -13.34 -12.39
C ASP A 383 -9.73 -13.54 -11.11
N LEU A 384 -9.84 -12.58 -10.17
CA LEU A 384 -9.11 -12.56 -8.90
C LEU A 384 -9.44 -13.79 -8.03
#